data_ba9156e26286138fe8cde5678cc270d5
#
_entry.id   ba9156e26286138fe8cde5678cc270d5
#
_cell.length_a   1.000
_cell.length_b   1.000
_cell.length_c   1.000
_cell.angle_alpha   90.00
_cell.angle_beta   90.00
_cell.angle_gamma   90.00
#
_symmetry.space_group_name_H-M   'P 1'
#
loop_
_entity.id
_entity.type
_entity.pdbx_description
1 polymer ?
#
loop_
_entity_poly.entity_id
_entity_poly.type
_entity_poly.pdbx_seq_one_letter_code
_entity_poly.pdbx_strand_id
1 'polypeptide(L)'
;MASRGFLGAGDLYARVYSPTLGAFEQWTGPFESSKFEIKPNSDLKEMVSRGRSTYGQVIESVPLPKPADLSVTFSEVNKESIAMALFGTAAVLNQGSGTVVDEVVVAAHGKWVKLVRGNIATAGFTVSHTSGTPNYVLGTDYEVNYRIGMLRILSTGAIADGASLQVDYTYNAISGTTVSGGTQTQVRAQFKLDGVNFADQLPVVVDVWEAVLAPDAAFDFLQNDFAEVALKGKSEPFTVELRSA
;
A
#
# COMPACT_ATOMS: atom_id res chain seq x y z
N MET A 1 -32.75 15.81 23.10
CA MET A 1 -31.90 16.39 22.02
C MET A 1 -32.81 16.86 20.89
N ALA A 2 -32.62 18.07 20.37
CA ALA A 2 -33.29 18.50 19.15
C ALA A 2 -32.81 17.65 17.98
N SER A 3 -33.71 17.23 17.09
CA SER A 3 -33.36 16.49 15.88
C SER A 3 -32.56 17.42 14.96
N ARG A 4 -31.30 17.11 14.71
CA ARG A 4 -30.40 17.90 13.85
C ARG A 4 -29.79 17.02 12.77
N GLY A 5 -29.42 17.63 11.67
CA GLY A 5 -28.66 16.95 10.62
C GLY A 5 -27.28 16.54 11.13
N PHE A 6 -26.64 15.61 10.44
CA PHE A 6 -25.27 15.18 10.68
C PHE A 6 -24.41 15.58 9.47
N LEU A 7 -23.39 16.35 9.72
CA LEU A 7 -22.34 16.71 8.78
C LEU A 7 -21.02 16.55 9.50
N GLY A 8 -20.37 15.41 9.30
CA GLY A 8 -19.18 15.04 10.03
C GLY A 8 -17.90 15.36 9.26
N ALA A 9 -16.87 15.76 9.98
CA ALA A 9 -15.48 15.73 9.56
C ALA A 9 -14.63 15.28 10.75
N GLY A 10 -13.43 14.80 10.52
CA GLY A 10 -12.56 14.36 11.59
C GLY A 10 -11.30 13.70 11.12
N ASP A 11 -10.42 13.47 12.06
CA ASP A 11 -9.12 12.86 11.90
C ASP A 11 -9.24 11.33 12.10
N LEU A 12 -8.81 10.57 11.10
CA LEU A 12 -8.82 9.12 11.16
C LEU A 12 -7.46 8.59 11.59
N TYR A 13 -7.44 7.75 12.60
CA TYR A 13 -6.27 7.02 13.07
C TYR A 13 -6.46 5.54 12.82
N ALA A 14 -5.37 4.86 12.46
CA ALA A 14 -5.36 3.42 12.23
C ALA A 14 -4.16 2.76 12.90
N ARG A 15 -4.33 1.49 13.26
CA ARG A 15 -3.21 0.60 13.58
C ARG A 15 -3.42 -0.76 12.95
N VAL A 16 -2.38 -1.29 12.33
CA VAL A 16 -2.42 -2.54 11.59
C VAL A 16 -1.84 -3.66 12.43
N TYR A 17 -2.39 -4.85 12.29
CA TYR A 17 -1.83 -6.04 12.91
C TYR A 17 -0.57 -6.48 12.18
N SER A 18 0.52 -6.65 12.91
CA SER A 18 1.79 -7.16 12.39
C SER A 18 1.92 -8.65 12.69
N PRO A 19 1.92 -9.52 11.69
CA PRO A 19 2.14 -10.95 11.90
C PRO A 19 3.50 -11.26 12.53
N THR A 20 4.50 -10.43 12.23
CA THR A 20 5.86 -10.57 12.78
C THR A 20 5.92 -10.29 14.27
N LEU A 21 5.16 -9.30 14.74
CA LEU A 21 5.06 -8.94 16.16
C LEU A 21 4.02 -9.78 16.90
N GLY A 22 3.10 -10.43 16.18
CA GLY A 22 1.94 -11.10 16.77
C GLY A 22 0.96 -10.15 17.48
N ALA A 23 1.01 -8.85 17.18
CA ALA A 23 0.25 -7.79 17.84
C ALA A 23 -0.08 -6.64 16.87
N PHE A 24 -1.02 -5.76 17.29
CA PHE A 24 -1.25 -4.51 16.60
C PHE A 24 -0.07 -3.55 16.82
N GLU A 25 0.34 -2.89 15.75
CA GLU A 25 1.34 -1.83 15.79
C GLU A 25 0.82 -0.59 16.56
N GLN A 26 1.66 0.42 16.67
CA GLN A 26 1.24 1.69 17.30
C GLN A 26 0.24 2.42 16.39
N TRP A 27 -0.58 3.29 17.01
CA TRP A 27 -1.48 4.15 16.26
C TRP A 27 -0.71 5.09 15.33
N THR A 28 -1.13 5.14 14.09
CA THR A 28 -0.62 6.04 13.04
C THR A 28 -1.76 6.95 12.58
N GLY A 29 -1.42 8.14 12.17
CA GLY A 29 -2.36 9.16 11.70
C GLY A 29 -1.97 10.55 12.22
N PRO A 30 -2.83 11.56 12.01
CA PRO A 30 -4.11 11.44 11.32
C PRO A 30 -3.93 11.15 9.82
N PHE A 31 -4.86 10.36 9.26
CA PHE A 31 -4.93 10.10 7.83
C PHE A 31 -6.03 10.96 7.22
N GLU A 32 -5.72 11.64 6.13
CA GLU A 32 -6.74 12.24 5.28
C GLU A 32 -7.58 11.15 4.62
N SER A 33 -8.88 11.17 4.88
CA SER A 33 -9.80 10.17 4.35
C SER A 33 -11.07 10.80 3.79
N SER A 34 -11.43 10.38 2.59
CA SER A 34 -12.65 10.83 1.92
C SER A 34 -13.88 10.02 2.34
N LYS A 35 -13.66 8.83 2.93
CA LYS A 35 -14.76 7.95 3.34
C LYS A 35 -14.40 7.13 4.58
N PHE A 36 -15.32 7.12 5.54
CA PHE A 36 -15.33 6.19 6.68
C PHE A 36 -16.79 5.79 6.94
N GLU A 37 -17.19 4.63 6.45
CA GLU A 37 -18.58 4.17 6.47
C GLU A 37 -18.69 2.84 7.18
N ILE A 38 -19.63 2.76 8.11
CA ILE A 38 -19.99 1.53 8.83
C ILE A 38 -21.44 1.22 8.56
N LYS A 39 -21.71 0.03 8.03
CA LYS A 39 -23.06 -0.46 7.75
C LYS A 39 -23.34 -1.71 8.59
N PRO A 40 -24.16 -1.61 9.65
CA PRO A 40 -24.60 -2.77 10.40
C PRO A 40 -25.38 -3.76 9.52
N ASN A 41 -25.17 -5.04 9.76
CA ASN A 41 -25.82 -6.12 9.02
C ASN A 41 -26.60 -7.04 9.95
N SER A 42 -27.71 -7.58 9.45
CA SER A 42 -28.47 -8.61 10.11
C SER A 42 -28.96 -9.65 9.10
N ASP A 43 -29.12 -10.88 9.56
CA ASP A 43 -29.75 -11.97 8.79
C ASP A 43 -31.14 -12.20 9.37
N LEU A 44 -32.16 -12.07 8.54
CA LEU A 44 -33.53 -12.28 8.97
C LEU A 44 -33.88 -13.77 8.84
N LYS A 45 -34.18 -14.42 9.96
CA LYS A 45 -34.72 -15.79 9.98
C LYS A 45 -36.23 -15.73 10.14
N GLU A 46 -36.92 -16.30 9.18
CA GLU A 46 -38.38 -16.30 9.15
C GLU A 46 -38.92 -17.70 9.33
N MET A 47 -39.94 -17.81 10.19
CA MET A 47 -40.76 -18.99 10.30
C MET A 47 -42.01 -18.80 9.47
N VAL A 48 -42.16 -19.63 8.43
CA VAL A 48 -43.26 -19.54 7.47
C VAL A 48 -44.32 -20.60 7.81
N SER A 49 -45.56 -20.19 7.79
CA SER A 49 -46.70 -21.08 8.01
C SER A 49 -46.81 -22.13 6.90
N ARG A 50 -47.05 -23.36 7.33
CA ARG A 50 -47.42 -24.48 6.44
C ARG A 50 -48.89 -24.91 6.60
N GLY A 51 -49.68 -24.10 7.30
CA GLY A 51 -51.11 -24.33 7.48
C GLY A 51 -51.88 -24.18 6.16
N ARG A 52 -52.96 -24.94 5.98
CA ARG A 52 -53.74 -24.98 4.73
C ARG A 52 -54.24 -23.61 4.27
N SER A 53 -54.65 -22.75 5.21
CA SER A 53 -55.20 -21.41 4.93
C SER A 53 -54.20 -20.28 5.07
N THR A 54 -53.03 -20.56 5.65
CA THR A 54 -51.98 -19.57 5.97
C THR A 54 -50.65 -19.92 5.35
N TYR A 55 -50.62 -20.85 4.41
CA TYR A 55 -49.40 -21.30 3.75
C TYR A 55 -48.63 -20.14 3.11
N GLY A 56 -47.36 -20.05 3.44
CA GLY A 56 -46.48 -18.98 2.92
C GLY A 56 -46.52 -17.68 3.75
N GLN A 57 -47.41 -17.55 4.75
CA GLN A 57 -47.39 -16.35 5.62
C GLN A 57 -46.28 -16.46 6.66
N VAL A 58 -45.58 -15.36 6.90
CA VAL A 58 -44.55 -15.27 7.95
C VAL A 58 -45.28 -15.25 9.30
N ILE A 59 -44.97 -16.23 10.15
CA ILE A 59 -45.51 -16.33 11.51
C ILE A 59 -44.64 -15.53 12.48
N GLU A 60 -43.33 -15.65 12.31
CA GLU A 60 -42.34 -15.01 13.17
C GLU A 60 -41.09 -14.68 12.37
N SER A 61 -40.46 -13.58 12.70
CA SER A 61 -39.17 -13.19 12.12
C SER A 61 -38.21 -12.72 13.20
N VAL A 62 -36.97 -13.25 13.17
CA VAL A 62 -35.93 -12.94 14.15
C VAL A 62 -34.70 -12.42 13.39
N PRO A 63 -34.28 -11.16 13.61
CA PRO A 63 -33.06 -10.65 13.07
C PRO A 63 -31.85 -11.17 13.88
N LEU A 64 -30.91 -11.81 13.19
CA LEU A 64 -29.63 -12.27 13.75
C LEU A 64 -28.54 -11.27 13.36
N PRO A 65 -27.86 -10.64 14.33
CA PRO A 65 -26.77 -9.69 14.02
C PRO A 65 -25.63 -10.38 13.30
N LYS A 66 -25.06 -9.69 12.32
CA LYS A 66 -23.85 -10.08 11.58
C LYS A 66 -22.78 -8.99 11.72
N PRO A 67 -21.49 -9.34 11.48
CA PRO A 67 -20.45 -8.34 11.40
C PRO A 67 -20.83 -7.21 10.44
N ALA A 68 -20.59 -5.98 10.85
CA ALA A 68 -20.89 -4.81 10.03
C ALA A 68 -19.94 -4.72 8.82
N ASP A 69 -20.41 -4.16 7.71
CA ASP A 69 -19.52 -3.76 6.62
C ASP A 69 -18.82 -2.48 6.99
N LEU A 70 -17.50 -2.45 6.76
CA LEU A 70 -16.66 -1.26 6.91
C LEU A 70 -16.07 -0.91 5.55
N SER A 71 -16.18 0.37 5.17
CA SER A 71 -15.51 0.93 3.99
C SER A 71 -14.70 2.15 4.41
N VAL A 72 -13.42 2.15 4.06
CA VAL A 72 -12.50 3.24 4.36
C VAL A 72 -11.79 3.63 3.06
N THR A 73 -11.74 4.92 2.76
CA THR A 73 -10.97 5.43 1.63
C THR A 73 -10.02 6.52 2.12
N PHE A 74 -8.74 6.27 1.97
CA PHE A 74 -7.70 7.24 2.25
C PHE A 74 -7.42 8.07 1.01
N SER A 75 -7.49 9.38 1.14
CA SER A 75 -7.10 10.35 0.10
C SER A 75 -5.60 10.63 0.14
N GLU A 76 -4.95 10.31 1.25
CA GLU A 76 -3.51 10.42 1.43
C GLU A 76 -2.82 9.09 1.13
N VAL A 77 -1.78 9.13 0.30
CA VAL A 77 -0.97 7.97 -0.05
C VAL A 77 0.36 8.03 0.70
N ASN A 78 0.49 7.18 1.71
CA ASN A 78 1.70 7.02 2.50
C ASN A 78 2.14 5.54 2.56
N LYS A 79 3.21 5.23 3.27
CA LYS A 79 3.75 3.87 3.33
C LYS A 79 2.76 2.87 3.95
N GLU A 80 1.98 3.30 4.93
CA GLU A 80 0.98 2.48 5.62
C GLU A 80 -0.21 2.20 4.70
N SER A 81 -0.76 3.24 4.06
CA SER A 81 -1.90 3.08 3.14
C SER A 81 -1.54 2.24 1.91
N ILE A 82 -0.35 2.43 1.33
CA ILE A 82 0.16 1.58 0.24
C ILE A 82 0.36 0.13 0.71
N ALA A 83 0.90 -0.10 1.91
CA ALA A 83 1.06 -1.45 2.43
C ALA A 83 -0.30 -2.15 2.57
N MET A 84 -1.31 -1.45 3.07
CA MET A 84 -2.68 -1.97 3.13
C MET A 84 -3.27 -2.24 1.73
N ALA A 85 -3.08 -1.31 0.77
CA ALA A 85 -3.57 -1.45 -0.60
C ALA A 85 -2.98 -2.66 -1.35
N LEU A 86 -1.75 -3.03 -1.04
CA LEU A 86 -1.02 -4.08 -1.73
C LEU A 86 -0.95 -5.40 -0.94
N PHE A 87 -1.70 -5.55 0.15
CA PHE A 87 -1.52 -6.68 1.08
C PHE A 87 -0.06 -6.87 1.47
N GLY A 88 0.61 -5.75 1.71
CA GLY A 88 2.06 -5.71 1.85
C GLY A 88 2.53 -5.46 3.27
N THR A 89 3.84 -5.56 3.41
CA THR A 89 4.58 -5.15 4.60
C THR A 89 5.54 -4.03 4.24
N ALA A 90 5.60 -3.01 5.09
CA ALA A 90 6.56 -1.92 4.95
C ALA A 90 7.86 -2.26 5.71
N ALA A 91 8.99 -1.99 5.09
CA ALA A 91 10.31 -2.16 5.69
C ALA A 91 11.19 -0.94 5.42
N VAL A 92 12.13 -0.67 6.28
CA VAL A 92 13.08 0.42 6.08
C VAL A 92 14.01 0.07 4.91
N LEU A 93 14.05 0.95 3.90
CA LEU A 93 15.04 0.90 2.83
C LEU A 93 16.25 1.73 3.28
N ASN A 94 17.38 1.07 3.46
CA ASN A 94 18.63 1.73 3.82
C ASN A 94 19.79 1.11 3.02
N GLN A 95 20.36 1.91 2.12
CA GLN A 95 21.58 1.59 1.40
C GLN A 95 22.63 2.64 1.78
N GLY A 96 23.76 2.23 2.34
CA GLY A 96 24.91 3.12 2.52
C GLY A 96 25.52 3.50 1.17
N SER A 97 26.30 4.59 1.11
CA SER A 97 27.14 4.90 -0.05
C SER A 97 28.35 3.98 -0.11
N GLY A 98 28.91 3.80 -1.30
CA GLY A 98 30.11 2.98 -1.48
C GLY A 98 30.58 2.92 -2.93
N THR A 99 31.53 2.03 -3.17
CA THR A 99 32.10 1.77 -4.50
C THR A 99 31.98 0.29 -4.83
N VAL A 100 31.66 -0.01 -6.07
CA VAL A 100 31.72 -1.35 -6.64
C VAL A 100 32.83 -1.35 -7.68
N VAL A 101 33.68 -2.37 -7.64
CA VAL A 101 34.81 -2.55 -8.55
C VAL A 101 34.66 -3.92 -9.18
N ASP A 102 34.92 -3.99 -10.49
CA ASP A 102 34.91 -5.23 -11.27
C ASP A 102 33.60 -6.03 -11.21
N GLU A 103 32.45 -5.35 -11.15
CA GLU A 103 31.16 -6.06 -11.26
C GLU A 103 31.05 -6.71 -12.64
N VAL A 104 30.97 -8.04 -12.65
CA VAL A 104 30.88 -8.80 -13.91
C VAL A 104 29.46 -8.79 -14.44
N VAL A 105 29.30 -8.33 -15.67
CA VAL A 105 28.04 -8.23 -16.37
C VAL A 105 28.18 -8.89 -17.75
N VAL A 106 27.20 -9.69 -18.16
CA VAL A 106 27.14 -10.25 -19.50
C VAL A 106 26.38 -9.30 -20.43
N ALA A 107 27.01 -8.88 -21.51
CA ALA A 107 26.42 -8.00 -22.50
C ALA A 107 25.23 -8.67 -23.20
N ALA A 108 24.14 -7.92 -23.35
CA ALA A 108 22.98 -8.33 -24.15
C ALA A 108 22.52 -7.13 -24.99
N HIS A 109 22.68 -7.20 -26.30
CA HIS A 109 22.35 -6.10 -27.19
C HIS A 109 20.89 -5.66 -27.08
N GLY A 110 20.68 -4.36 -26.90
CA GLY A 110 19.36 -3.74 -26.83
C GLY A 110 18.57 -4.00 -25.54
N LYS A 111 19.12 -4.80 -24.62
CA LYS A 111 18.47 -5.14 -23.33
C LYS A 111 19.11 -4.39 -22.19
N TRP A 112 18.31 -4.14 -21.15
CA TRP A 112 18.77 -3.59 -19.88
C TRP A 112 19.24 -4.71 -18.97
N VAL A 113 20.44 -4.60 -18.46
CA VAL A 113 21.02 -5.49 -17.44
C VAL A 113 21.08 -4.75 -16.12
N LYS A 114 20.58 -5.38 -15.05
CA LYS A 114 20.54 -4.80 -13.72
C LYS A 114 21.90 -4.96 -13.03
N LEU A 115 22.41 -3.87 -12.49
CA LEU A 115 23.57 -3.83 -11.60
C LEU A 115 23.17 -4.12 -10.16
N VAL A 116 24.13 -4.49 -9.34
CA VAL A 116 23.88 -4.85 -7.93
C VAL A 116 23.38 -3.66 -7.11
N ARG A 117 23.78 -2.43 -7.47
CA ARG A 117 23.37 -1.20 -6.77
C ARG A 117 22.63 -0.23 -7.66
N GLY A 118 21.72 0.55 -7.06
CA GLY A 118 21.07 1.71 -7.67
C GLY A 118 21.64 3.02 -7.09
N ASN A 119 21.07 4.15 -7.52
CA ASN A 119 21.50 5.50 -7.15
C ASN A 119 22.99 5.73 -7.40
N ILE A 120 23.41 5.34 -8.61
CA ILE A 120 24.80 5.38 -9.04
C ILE A 120 25.20 6.84 -9.32
N ALA A 121 26.40 7.22 -8.90
CA ALA A 121 26.95 8.51 -9.25
C ALA A 121 27.32 8.55 -10.73
N THR A 122 27.06 9.66 -11.39
CA THR A 122 27.36 9.82 -12.84
C THR A 122 28.86 9.94 -13.11
N ALA A 123 29.63 10.40 -12.12
CA ALA A 123 31.07 10.49 -12.21
C ALA A 123 31.75 9.17 -11.82
N GLY A 124 32.77 8.77 -12.58
CA GLY A 124 33.56 7.58 -12.27
C GLY A 124 32.90 6.26 -12.66
N PHE A 125 31.83 6.28 -13.46
CA PHE A 125 31.24 5.07 -14.03
C PHE A 125 32.04 4.63 -15.25
N THR A 126 32.57 3.42 -15.23
CA THR A 126 33.37 2.87 -16.32
C THR A 126 32.90 1.45 -16.68
N VAL A 127 32.97 1.15 -17.95
CA VAL A 127 32.70 -0.19 -18.49
C VAL A 127 33.91 -0.62 -19.30
N SER A 128 34.46 -1.78 -19.00
CA SER A 128 35.60 -2.36 -19.71
C SER A 128 35.34 -3.82 -20.04
N HIS A 129 36.15 -4.37 -20.93
CA HIS A 129 36.21 -5.82 -21.12
C HIS A 129 36.82 -6.48 -19.87
N THR A 130 36.48 -7.75 -19.57
CA THR A 130 37.02 -8.49 -18.43
C THR A 130 38.55 -8.63 -18.41
N SER A 131 39.24 -8.33 -19.51
CA SER A 131 40.71 -8.19 -19.54
C SER A 131 41.19 -6.80 -19.09
N GLY A 132 40.28 -5.90 -18.70
CA GLY A 132 40.63 -4.50 -18.34
C GLY A 132 40.75 -3.56 -19.55
N THR A 133 40.80 -4.08 -20.78
CA THR A 133 40.88 -3.31 -22.03
C THR A 133 40.09 -3.98 -23.13
N PRO A 134 39.42 -3.23 -24.05
CA PRO A 134 39.29 -1.76 -24.05
C PRO A 134 38.28 -1.24 -23.03
N ASN A 135 38.36 0.05 -22.71
CA ASN A 135 37.28 0.80 -22.06
C ASN A 135 36.27 1.22 -23.12
N TYR A 136 35.00 1.07 -22.80
CA TYR A 136 33.88 1.42 -23.66
C TYR A 136 33.35 2.83 -23.39
N VAL A 137 32.69 3.44 -24.36
CA VAL A 137 32.29 4.83 -24.36
C VAL A 137 30.78 4.97 -24.12
N LEU A 138 30.43 5.75 -23.09
CA LEU A 138 29.04 6.10 -22.80
C LEU A 138 28.40 6.84 -23.98
N GLY A 139 27.17 6.44 -24.35
CA GLY A 139 26.41 7.00 -25.47
C GLY A 139 26.79 6.44 -26.84
N THR A 140 27.92 5.71 -26.97
CA THR A 140 28.35 5.04 -28.19
C THR A 140 28.20 3.52 -28.07
N ASP A 141 28.73 2.96 -26.99
CA ASP A 141 28.76 1.52 -26.75
C ASP A 141 27.67 1.08 -25.77
N TYR A 142 27.32 1.97 -24.81
CA TYR A 142 26.33 1.66 -23.79
C TYR A 142 25.59 2.91 -23.30
N GLU A 143 24.44 2.68 -22.63
CA GLU A 143 23.65 3.66 -21.90
C GLU A 143 23.44 3.21 -20.44
N VAL A 144 23.29 4.15 -19.53
CA VAL A 144 23.08 3.86 -18.10
C VAL A 144 21.87 4.61 -17.56
N ASN A 145 21.01 3.88 -16.84
CA ASN A 145 20.05 4.49 -15.95
C ASN A 145 20.62 4.49 -14.52
N TYR A 146 21.27 5.57 -14.16
CA TYR A 146 21.98 5.73 -12.89
C TYR A 146 21.07 5.59 -11.67
N ARG A 147 19.81 6.04 -11.78
CA ARG A 147 18.86 6.02 -10.65
C ARG A 147 18.50 4.60 -10.20
N ILE A 148 18.22 3.72 -11.15
CA ILE A 148 17.80 2.35 -10.86
C ILE A 148 18.93 1.32 -11.04
N GLY A 149 20.13 1.76 -11.44
CA GLY A 149 21.28 0.88 -11.65
C GLY A 149 21.07 -0.11 -12.79
N MET A 150 20.77 0.39 -13.98
CA MET A 150 20.61 -0.47 -15.15
C MET A 150 21.52 -0.01 -16.28
N LEU A 151 22.18 -0.99 -16.93
CA LEU A 151 23.09 -0.83 -18.04
C LEU A 151 22.47 -1.42 -19.31
N ARG A 152 22.48 -0.68 -20.40
CA ARG A 152 22.03 -1.14 -21.72
C ARG A 152 23.18 -1.10 -22.71
N ILE A 153 23.41 -2.22 -23.39
CA ILE A 153 24.45 -2.32 -24.40
C ILE A 153 23.85 -1.98 -25.78
N LEU A 154 24.51 -1.08 -26.49
CA LEU A 154 24.07 -0.65 -27.82
C LEU A 154 24.62 -1.60 -28.87
N SER A 155 23.76 -2.07 -29.79
CA SER A 155 24.13 -2.97 -30.87
C SER A 155 24.99 -2.28 -31.95
N THR A 156 25.07 -0.96 -31.92
CA THR A 156 25.89 -0.13 -32.83
C THR A 156 27.29 0.14 -32.31
N GLY A 157 27.55 -0.21 -31.03
CA GLY A 157 28.82 0.01 -30.37
C GLY A 157 29.83 -1.14 -30.60
N ALA A 158 30.98 -1.01 -29.93
CA ALA A 158 32.09 -1.98 -30.04
C ALA A 158 31.93 -3.23 -29.15
N ILE A 159 30.95 -3.26 -28.25
CA ILE A 159 30.73 -4.40 -27.35
C ILE A 159 30.03 -5.52 -28.10
N ALA A 160 30.65 -6.70 -28.13
CA ALA A 160 30.06 -7.89 -28.76
C ALA A 160 28.91 -8.44 -27.87
N ASP A 161 27.86 -8.97 -28.50
CA ASP A 161 26.78 -9.63 -27.80
C ASP A 161 27.30 -10.87 -27.04
N GLY A 162 26.90 -11.04 -25.80
CA GLY A 162 27.40 -12.11 -24.92
C GLY A 162 28.78 -11.87 -24.31
N ALA A 163 29.42 -10.72 -24.58
CA ALA A 163 30.73 -10.41 -24.00
C ALA A 163 30.61 -10.22 -22.46
N SER A 164 31.63 -10.69 -21.73
CA SER A 164 31.74 -10.42 -20.31
C SER A 164 32.42 -9.07 -20.10
N LEU A 165 31.77 -8.21 -19.32
CA LEU A 165 32.18 -6.86 -19.02
C LEU A 165 32.52 -6.73 -17.53
N GLN A 166 33.41 -5.80 -17.20
CA GLN A 166 33.64 -5.29 -15.86
C GLN A 166 33.10 -3.87 -15.76
N VAL A 167 32.37 -3.59 -14.68
CA VAL A 167 31.73 -2.32 -14.43
C VAL A 167 32.19 -1.79 -13.08
N ASP A 168 32.79 -0.60 -13.08
CA ASP A 168 33.21 0.10 -11.87
C ASP A 168 32.35 1.34 -11.68
N TYR A 169 31.91 1.57 -10.47
CA TYR A 169 31.10 2.74 -10.14
C TYR A 169 31.04 3.03 -8.65
N THR A 170 30.73 4.27 -8.33
CA THR A 170 30.33 4.67 -6.99
C THR A 170 28.80 4.81 -6.92
N TYR A 171 28.23 4.55 -5.76
CA TYR A 171 26.81 4.70 -5.51
C TYR A 171 26.54 5.49 -4.23
N ASN A 172 25.47 6.28 -4.26
CA ASN A 172 25.08 7.13 -3.16
C ASN A 172 24.17 6.37 -2.18
N ALA A 173 24.08 6.90 -0.96
CA ALA A 173 23.13 6.39 0.03
C ALA A 173 21.69 6.56 -0.46
N ILE A 174 20.85 5.59 -0.08
CA ILE A 174 19.39 5.64 -0.24
C ILE A 174 18.78 5.41 1.14
N SER A 175 17.87 6.28 1.53
CA SER A 175 17.02 6.07 2.70
C SER A 175 15.56 6.22 2.30
N GLY A 176 14.70 5.41 2.86
CA GLY A 176 13.27 5.41 2.54
C GLY A 176 12.54 4.21 3.09
N THR A 177 11.44 3.86 2.45
CA THR A 177 10.64 2.68 2.80
C THR A 177 10.42 1.82 1.55
N THR A 178 10.57 0.52 1.72
CA THR A 178 10.16 -0.47 0.72
C THR A 178 8.85 -1.10 1.18
N VAL A 179 7.86 -1.15 0.31
CA VAL A 179 6.64 -1.93 0.53
C VAL A 179 6.71 -3.18 -0.33
N SER A 180 6.68 -4.34 0.32
CA SER A 180 6.63 -5.64 -0.35
C SER A 180 5.18 -6.09 -0.42
N GLY A 181 4.56 -6.02 -1.61
CA GLY A 181 3.18 -6.41 -1.84
C GLY A 181 2.96 -7.93 -1.83
N GLY A 182 1.72 -8.36 -1.55
CA GLY A 182 1.33 -9.77 -1.56
C GLY A 182 1.94 -10.62 -0.45
N THR A 183 2.43 -10.00 0.63
CA THR A 183 3.02 -10.71 1.77
C THR A 183 2.00 -11.08 2.84
N GLN A 184 0.80 -10.50 2.77
CA GLN A 184 -0.31 -10.77 3.68
C GLN A 184 -1.54 -11.25 2.91
N THR A 185 -2.35 -12.07 3.52
CA THR A 185 -3.60 -12.59 2.93
C THR A 185 -4.81 -11.70 3.22
N GLN A 186 -4.69 -10.83 4.22
CA GLN A 186 -5.74 -9.91 4.68
C GLN A 186 -5.11 -8.77 5.46
N VAL A 187 -5.79 -7.64 5.49
CA VAL A 187 -5.43 -6.51 6.36
C VAL A 187 -6.30 -6.58 7.60
N ARG A 188 -5.70 -6.79 8.77
CA ARG A 188 -6.36 -6.65 10.06
C ARG A 188 -5.98 -5.31 10.65
N ALA A 189 -6.96 -4.47 10.90
CA ALA A 189 -6.73 -3.12 11.40
C ALA A 189 -7.75 -2.72 12.46
N GLN A 190 -7.38 -1.75 13.27
CA GLN A 190 -8.26 -1.04 14.18
C GLN A 190 -8.29 0.42 13.77
N PHE A 191 -9.45 1.07 13.92
CA PHE A 191 -9.64 2.45 13.52
C PHE A 191 -10.20 3.26 14.67
N LYS A 192 -9.79 4.52 14.72
CA LYS A 192 -10.35 5.52 15.61
C LYS A 192 -10.57 6.81 14.82
N LEU A 193 -11.80 7.30 14.84
CA LEU A 193 -12.16 8.60 14.27
C LEU A 193 -12.36 9.59 15.43
N ASP A 194 -11.63 10.68 15.39
CA ASP A 194 -11.86 11.86 16.23
C ASP A 194 -12.49 12.95 15.36
N GLY A 195 -13.79 13.07 15.47
CA GLY A 195 -14.59 13.90 14.59
C GLY A 195 -15.44 14.92 15.31
N VAL A 196 -16.04 15.79 14.52
CA VAL A 196 -17.01 16.79 14.94
C VAL A 196 -18.22 16.80 14.01
N ASN A 197 -19.41 16.93 14.56
CA ASN A 197 -20.59 17.21 13.79
C ASN A 197 -20.76 18.72 13.62
N PHE A 198 -20.60 19.23 12.42
CA PHE A 198 -20.70 20.67 12.13
C PHE A 198 -22.11 21.25 12.34
N ALA A 199 -23.15 20.43 12.40
CA ALA A 199 -24.51 20.91 12.61
C ALA A 199 -24.75 21.41 14.05
N ASP A 200 -24.02 20.87 15.03
CA ASP A 200 -24.16 21.22 16.44
C ASP A 200 -22.83 21.44 17.18
N GLN A 201 -21.71 21.32 16.46
CA GLN A 201 -20.33 21.47 16.96
C GLN A 201 -19.98 20.49 18.08
N LEU A 202 -20.69 19.36 18.16
CA LEU A 202 -20.40 18.35 19.16
C LEU A 202 -19.36 17.34 18.67
N PRO A 203 -18.44 16.90 19.56
CA PRO A 203 -17.46 15.88 19.25
C PRO A 203 -18.13 14.53 19.01
N VAL A 204 -17.61 13.80 18.02
CA VAL A 204 -18.02 12.44 17.66
C VAL A 204 -16.80 11.55 17.64
N VAL A 205 -16.75 10.53 18.48
CA VAL A 205 -15.65 9.57 18.49
C VAL A 205 -16.19 8.21 18.04
N VAL A 206 -15.52 7.61 17.07
CA VAL A 206 -15.85 6.25 16.61
C VAL A 206 -14.64 5.35 16.81
N ASP A 207 -14.83 4.26 17.54
CA ASP A 207 -13.83 3.23 17.75
C ASP A 207 -14.27 1.94 17.06
N VAL A 208 -13.45 1.44 16.13
CA VAL A 208 -13.58 0.12 15.51
C VAL A 208 -12.50 -0.79 16.08
N TRP A 209 -12.90 -1.75 16.91
CA TRP A 209 -11.99 -2.57 17.70
C TRP A 209 -11.17 -3.56 16.89
N GLU A 210 -11.74 -4.07 15.81
CA GLU A 210 -11.04 -4.87 14.81
C GLU A 210 -11.84 -4.89 13.51
N ALA A 211 -11.13 -4.80 12.39
CA ALA A 211 -11.68 -4.99 11.07
C ALA A 211 -10.74 -5.86 10.24
N VAL A 212 -11.32 -6.72 9.45
CA VAL A 212 -10.63 -7.49 8.41
C VAL A 212 -11.00 -6.91 7.08
N LEU A 213 -10.03 -6.32 6.42
CA LEU A 213 -10.21 -5.54 5.21
C LEU A 213 -9.43 -6.14 4.04
N ALA A 214 -9.91 -5.83 2.85
CA ALA A 214 -9.25 -6.06 1.58
C ALA A 214 -9.31 -4.80 0.73
N PRO A 215 -8.37 -4.59 -0.20
CA PRO A 215 -8.49 -3.54 -1.20
C PRO A 215 -9.78 -3.69 -2.01
N ASP A 216 -10.54 -2.59 -2.13
CA ASP A 216 -11.80 -2.55 -2.91
C ASP A 216 -11.55 -2.12 -4.36
N ALA A 217 -10.41 -1.51 -4.64
CA ALA A 217 -9.98 -1.09 -5.96
C ALA A 217 -8.48 -1.37 -6.19
N ALA A 218 -8.09 -1.49 -7.46
CA ALA A 218 -6.70 -1.57 -7.83
C ALA A 218 -6.00 -0.22 -7.58
N PHE A 219 -4.77 -0.27 -7.08
CA PHE A 219 -3.95 0.93 -6.97
C PHE A 219 -3.16 1.12 -8.27
N ASP A 220 -3.46 2.20 -9.00
CA ASP A 220 -2.79 2.54 -10.26
C ASP A 220 -1.70 3.59 -10.01
N PHE A 221 -0.44 3.21 -10.27
CA PHE A 221 0.72 4.08 -10.15
C PHE A 221 0.88 5.06 -11.33
N LEU A 222 0.08 4.93 -12.39
CA LEU A 222 0.18 5.73 -13.63
C LEU A 222 -1.11 6.49 -13.94
N GLN A 223 -2.03 6.60 -12.98
CA GLN A 223 -3.28 7.33 -13.18
C GLN A 223 -3.05 8.84 -13.36
N ASN A 224 -4.01 9.49 -14.01
CA ASN A 224 -3.95 10.93 -14.30
C ASN A 224 -4.55 11.80 -13.20
N ASP A 225 -5.11 11.20 -12.14
CA ASP A 225 -5.74 11.87 -11.00
C ASP A 225 -5.04 11.45 -9.70
N PHE A 226 -5.41 12.08 -8.59
CA PHE A 226 -4.87 11.70 -7.29
C PHE A 226 -5.27 10.28 -6.93
N ALA A 227 -4.29 9.50 -6.47
CA ALA A 227 -4.52 8.14 -6.06
C ALA A 227 -5.23 8.11 -4.71
N GLU A 228 -6.27 7.28 -4.60
CA GLU A 228 -6.93 6.95 -3.35
C GLU A 228 -6.72 5.47 -3.02
N VAL A 229 -6.70 5.17 -1.74
CA VAL A 229 -6.65 3.79 -1.26
C VAL A 229 -7.99 3.43 -0.65
N ALA A 230 -8.78 2.66 -1.37
CA ALA A 230 -10.08 2.16 -0.91
C ALA A 230 -9.96 0.75 -0.33
N LEU A 231 -10.40 0.59 0.90
CA LEU A 231 -10.45 -0.67 1.63
C LEU A 231 -11.89 -1.00 2.01
N LYS A 232 -12.24 -2.27 1.95
CA LYS A 232 -13.56 -2.76 2.33
C LYS A 232 -13.47 -4.10 3.05
N GLY A 233 -14.37 -4.33 3.98
CA GLY A 233 -14.41 -5.60 4.67
C GLY A 233 -15.45 -5.67 5.77
N LYS A 234 -15.15 -6.46 6.79
CA LYS A 234 -16.01 -6.68 7.94
C LYS A 234 -15.37 -6.15 9.20
N SER A 235 -16.16 -5.48 10.02
CA SER A 235 -15.73 -5.04 11.34
C SER A 235 -16.38 -5.90 12.43
N GLU A 236 -15.64 -6.11 13.49
CA GLU A 236 -16.14 -6.54 14.77
C GLU A 236 -16.93 -5.40 15.46
N PRO A 237 -17.44 -5.59 16.68
CA PRO A 237 -18.15 -4.55 17.39
C PRO A 237 -17.42 -3.20 17.37
N PHE A 238 -18.16 -2.14 17.19
CA PHE A 238 -17.69 -0.77 17.17
C PHE A 238 -18.50 0.07 18.18
N THR A 239 -17.93 1.17 18.63
CA THR A 239 -18.61 2.14 19.49
C THR A 239 -18.63 3.50 18.82
N VAL A 240 -19.74 4.21 19.02
CA VAL A 240 -19.90 5.61 18.61
C VAL A 240 -20.27 6.41 19.84
N GLU A 241 -19.41 7.34 20.19
CA GLU A 241 -19.63 8.28 21.28
C GLU A 241 -20.07 9.64 20.71
N LEU A 242 -21.26 10.07 21.09
CA LEU A 242 -21.74 11.43 20.84
C LEU A 242 -21.57 12.21 22.15
N ARG A 243 -20.57 13.06 22.23
CA ARG A 243 -20.24 13.77 23.45
C ARG A 243 -21.08 15.04 23.56
N SER A 244 -21.60 15.33 24.76
CA SER A 244 -22.20 16.61 25.06
C SER A 244 -21.13 17.63 25.46
N ALA A 245 -21.40 18.90 25.19
CA ALA A 245 -20.55 20.00 25.63
C ALA A 245 -20.52 20.11 27.19
#